data_b0e0e630b405dc746c005fd6f82a6c35
#
_entry.id   b0e0e630b405dc746c005fd6f82a6c35
#
_cell.length_a   1.000
_cell.length_b   1.000
_cell.length_c   1.000
_cell.angle_alpha   90.00
_cell.angle_beta   90.00
_cell.angle_gamma   90.00
#
_symmetry.space_group_name_H-M   'P 1'
#
loop_
_entity.id
_entity.type
_entity.pdbx_description
1 polymer ?
#
loop_
_entity_poly.entity_id
_entity_poly.type
_entity_poly.pdbx_seq_one_letter_code
_entity_poly.pdbx_strand_id
1 'polypeptide(L)'
;MKLVFLSHVSDCAGGAQRCLLDLLRGLKRIHPDWQLYMVLPGPGDLLDACSPYLDGYRFLQMEWWLVGKDMDIGTREKLSYIRKLLKYSIKLTRYLRRIKPDYGMTNTVVFPHLAISCKMLGIKHCWFIHEIPDVTWLNLNPIFEFRFIFRAIDKLSNKILVTSRYAEFHYQKVMTSAKISSITQ
;
A
#
# COMPACT_ATOMS: atom_id res chain seq x y z
N MET A 1 2.31 0.26 20.68
CA MET A 1 2.75 0.61 19.32
C MET A 1 1.56 0.98 18.46
N LYS A 2 1.70 1.93 17.52
CA LYS A 2 0.65 2.36 16.60
C LYS A 2 1.00 1.99 15.17
N LEU A 3 0.12 1.32 14.48
CA LEU A 3 0.29 0.93 13.08
C LEU A 3 -0.83 1.52 12.22
N VAL A 4 -0.49 1.94 11.00
CA VAL A 4 -1.46 2.36 10.00
C VAL A 4 -1.35 1.52 8.75
N PHE A 5 -2.47 0.97 8.30
CA PHE A 5 -2.58 0.13 7.12
C PHE A 5 -3.33 0.87 6.01
N LEU A 6 -2.91 0.67 4.78
CA LEU A 6 -3.57 1.25 3.61
C LEU A 6 -4.05 0.15 2.68
N SER A 7 -5.37 0.10 2.44
CA SER A 7 -5.99 -0.75 1.43
C SER A 7 -6.41 0.07 0.20
N HIS A 8 -6.28 -0.53 -0.98
CA HIS A 8 -6.65 0.10 -2.25
C HIS A 8 -8.13 -0.08 -2.62
N VAL A 9 -8.82 -1.01 -1.97
CA VAL A 9 -10.24 -1.32 -2.15
C VAL A 9 -10.93 -1.47 -0.79
N SER A 10 -12.25 -1.47 -0.80
CA SER A 10 -13.09 -1.59 0.41
C SER A 10 -13.86 -2.90 0.49
N ASP A 11 -13.70 -3.80 -0.51
CA ASP A 11 -14.30 -5.14 -0.52
C ASP A 11 -13.34 -6.21 0.01
N CYS A 12 -13.87 -7.37 0.42
CA CYS A 12 -13.13 -8.54 0.89
C CYS A 12 -12.89 -9.59 -0.19
N ALA A 13 -13.17 -9.30 -1.46
CA ALA A 13 -13.15 -10.30 -2.54
C ALA A 13 -11.75 -10.85 -2.85
N GLY A 14 -10.71 -10.01 -2.71
CA GLY A 14 -9.33 -10.34 -3.09
C GLY A 14 -8.52 -11.03 -2.00
N GLY A 15 -7.49 -11.78 -2.43
CA GLY A 15 -6.53 -12.42 -1.51
C GLY A 15 -5.76 -11.39 -0.65
N ALA A 16 -5.39 -10.25 -1.22
CA ALA A 16 -4.70 -9.18 -0.50
C ALA A 16 -5.50 -8.65 0.71
N GLN A 17 -6.83 -8.53 0.55
CA GLN A 17 -7.73 -8.07 1.62
C GLN A 17 -7.90 -9.11 2.72
N ARG A 18 -8.02 -10.38 2.34
CA ARG A 18 -8.07 -11.49 3.29
C ARG A 18 -6.77 -11.60 4.11
N CYS A 19 -5.61 -11.49 3.44
CA CYS A 19 -4.31 -11.43 4.11
C CYS A 19 -4.23 -10.26 5.09
N LEU A 20 -4.75 -9.08 4.73
CA LEU A 20 -4.78 -7.92 5.61
C LEU A 20 -5.65 -8.17 6.85
N LEU A 21 -6.85 -8.74 6.66
CA LEU A 21 -7.75 -9.10 7.77
C LEU A 21 -7.09 -10.10 8.73
N ASP A 22 -6.46 -11.14 8.20
CA ASP A 22 -5.77 -12.16 9.01
C ASP A 22 -4.55 -11.57 9.75
N LEU A 23 -3.82 -10.65 9.11
CA LEU A 23 -2.74 -9.91 9.74
C LEU A 23 -3.25 -9.06 10.91
N LEU A 24 -4.32 -8.28 10.74
CA LEU A 24 -4.90 -7.45 11.80
C LEU A 24 -5.38 -8.31 12.98
N ARG A 25 -6.08 -9.41 12.69
CA ARG A 25 -6.53 -10.40 13.67
C ARG A 25 -5.34 -10.99 14.45
N GLY A 26 -4.29 -11.41 13.73
CA GLY A 26 -3.07 -11.97 14.32
C GLY A 26 -2.36 -10.96 15.21
N LEU A 27 -2.21 -9.72 14.76
CA LEU A 27 -1.57 -8.63 15.51
C LEU A 27 -2.33 -8.33 16.81
N LYS A 28 -3.65 -8.21 16.77
CA LYS A 28 -4.46 -7.99 17.99
C LYS A 28 -4.44 -9.17 18.95
N ARG A 29 -4.34 -10.41 18.44
CA ARG A 29 -4.22 -11.59 19.28
C ARG A 29 -2.87 -11.65 20.03
N ILE A 30 -1.76 -11.27 19.37
CA ILE A 30 -0.41 -11.33 19.94
C ILE A 30 -0.11 -10.07 20.76
N HIS A 31 -0.61 -8.92 20.31
CA HIS A 31 -0.36 -7.61 20.88
C HIS A 31 -1.67 -6.83 21.07
N PRO A 32 -2.50 -7.17 22.05
CA PRO A 32 -3.81 -6.55 22.26
C PRO A 32 -3.72 -5.05 22.57
N ASP A 33 -2.60 -4.60 23.11
CA ASP A 33 -2.27 -3.20 23.44
C ASP A 33 -1.91 -2.33 22.22
N TRP A 34 -1.63 -2.94 21.06
CA TRP A 34 -1.27 -2.18 19.87
C TRP A 34 -2.50 -1.47 19.28
N GLN A 35 -2.30 -0.24 18.86
CA GLN A 35 -3.33 0.54 18.18
C GLN A 35 -3.19 0.38 16.66
N LEU A 36 -4.26 -0.10 16.03
CA LEU A 36 -4.30 -0.38 14.60
C LEU A 36 -5.26 0.58 13.91
N TYR A 37 -4.77 1.28 12.91
CA TYR A 37 -5.54 2.23 12.11
C TYR A 37 -5.58 1.79 10.66
N MET A 38 -6.68 2.09 9.97
CA MET A 38 -6.83 1.75 8.55
C MET A 38 -7.19 2.99 7.71
N VAL A 39 -6.60 3.07 6.52
CA VAL A 39 -6.99 4.02 5.46
C VAL A 39 -7.50 3.21 4.27
N LEU A 40 -8.68 3.56 3.76
CA LEU A 40 -9.35 2.87 2.66
C LEU A 40 -10.17 3.86 1.84
N PRO A 41 -10.56 3.53 0.58
CA PRO A 41 -11.21 4.50 -0.30
C PRO A 41 -12.62 4.88 0.11
N GLY A 42 -13.35 3.99 0.80
CA GLY A 42 -14.73 4.20 1.23
C GLY A 42 -15.24 3.10 2.16
N PRO A 43 -16.52 3.09 2.51
CA PRO A 43 -17.15 2.00 3.24
C PRO A 43 -17.19 0.72 2.40
N GLY A 44 -17.32 -0.43 3.06
CA GLY A 44 -17.44 -1.74 2.44
C GLY A 44 -17.18 -2.87 3.43
N ASP A 45 -17.44 -4.09 3.00
CA ASP A 45 -17.35 -5.29 3.83
C ASP A 45 -15.94 -5.57 4.39
N LEU A 46 -14.88 -5.07 3.75
CA LEU A 46 -13.54 -5.11 4.33
C LEU A 46 -13.46 -4.30 5.63
N LEU A 47 -14.06 -3.10 5.66
CA LEU A 47 -14.09 -2.32 6.89
C LEU A 47 -14.91 -3.01 7.96
N ASP A 48 -16.06 -3.56 7.59
CA ASP A 48 -16.94 -4.28 8.54
C ASP A 48 -16.21 -5.46 9.17
N ALA A 49 -15.50 -6.25 8.37
CA ALA A 49 -14.69 -7.39 8.83
C ALA A 49 -13.49 -6.98 9.70
N CYS A 50 -12.83 -5.85 9.36
CA CYS A 50 -11.65 -5.38 10.08
C CYS A 50 -11.99 -4.55 11.33
N SER A 51 -13.16 -3.92 11.40
CA SER A 51 -13.54 -2.98 12.46
C SER A 51 -13.33 -3.51 13.89
N PRO A 52 -13.56 -4.80 14.23
CA PRO A 52 -13.32 -5.32 15.57
C PRO A 52 -11.84 -5.24 16.02
N TYR A 53 -10.93 -5.08 15.07
CA TYR A 53 -9.47 -5.05 15.32
C TYR A 53 -8.89 -3.64 15.23
N LEU A 54 -9.70 -2.63 14.83
CA LEU A 54 -9.22 -1.27 14.55
C LEU A 54 -9.54 -0.31 15.70
N ASP A 55 -8.58 0.54 16.02
CA ASP A 55 -8.74 1.68 16.92
C ASP A 55 -9.22 2.94 16.17
N GLY A 56 -9.24 2.90 14.86
CA GLY A 56 -9.80 3.93 14.01
C GLY A 56 -9.51 3.75 12.53
N TYR A 57 -10.24 4.49 11.72
CA TYR A 57 -10.06 4.44 10.26
C TYR A 57 -10.26 5.82 9.62
N ARG A 58 -9.87 5.93 8.35
CA ARG A 58 -10.03 7.13 7.54
C ARG A 58 -10.39 6.76 6.12
N PHE A 59 -11.45 7.35 5.59
CA PHE A 59 -11.72 7.29 4.15
C PHE A 59 -10.89 8.34 3.41
N LEU A 60 -10.14 7.88 2.42
CA LEU A 60 -9.36 8.73 1.54
C LEU A 60 -9.25 8.07 0.17
N GLN A 61 -9.98 8.59 -0.80
CA GLN A 61 -9.89 8.16 -2.17
C GLN A 61 -8.54 8.62 -2.76
N MET A 62 -7.80 7.69 -3.38
CA MET A 62 -6.46 7.93 -3.93
C MET A 62 -6.36 7.35 -5.33
N GLU A 63 -5.55 8.00 -6.17
CA GLU A 63 -5.34 7.58 -7.54
C GLU A 63 -4.25 6.51 -7.64
N TRP A 64 -4.47 5.51 -8.46
CA TRP A 64 -3.50 4.48 -8.75
C TRP A 64 -2.47 4.98 -9.76
N TRP A 65 -1.22 4.53 -9.63
CA TRP A 65 -0.20 4.72 -10.67
C TRP A 65 -0.17 3.59 -11.70
N LEU A 66 -1.02 2.59 -11.53
CA LEU A 66 -1.33 1.54 -12.48
C LEU A 66 -2.79 1.72 -12.92
N VAL A 67 -3.03 1.74 -14.22
CA VAL A 67 -4.34 1.97 -14.83
C VAL A 67 -4.67 0.85 -15.81
N GLY A 68 -5.92 0.71 -16.22
CA GLY A 68 -6.31 -0.29 -17.22
C GLY A 68 -5.56 -0.11 -18.55
N LYS A 69 -5.28 -1.21 -19.25
CA LYS A 69 -4.51 -1.22 -20.52
C LYS A 69 -5.10 -0.34 -21.61
N ASP A 70 -6.40 -0.17 -21.62
CA ASP A 70 -7.12 0.58 -22.65
C ASP A 70 -7.08 2.10 -22.44
N MET A 71 -6.44 2.56 -21.35
CA MET A 71 -6.29 3.99 -21.08
C MET A 71 -5.07 4.55 -21.81
N ASP A 72 -5.29 5.55 -22.65
CA ASP A 72 -4.21 6.36 -23.21
C ASP A 72 -3.60 7.25 -22.10
N ILE A 73 -2.28 7.17 -21.94
CA ILE A 73 -1.53 7.86 -20.88
C ILE A 73 -0.65 8.92 -21.50
N GLY A 74 -1.26 10.04 -21.85
CA GLY A 74 -0.56 11.21 -22.36
C GLY A 74 0.08 12.07 -21.24
N THR A 75 0.70 13.16 -21.66
CA THR A 75 1.34 14.12 -20.72
C THR A 75 0.32 14.77 -19.77
N ARG A 76 -0.90 15.02 -20.25
CA ARG A 76 -1.99 15.62 -19.46
C ARG A 76 -2.41 14.71 -18.31
N GLU A 77 -2.55 13.41 -18.58
CA GLU A 77 -2.91 12.39 -17.60
C GLU A 77 -1.82 12.25 -16.53
N LYS A 78 -0.56 12.22 -16.93
CA LYS A 78 0.59 12.20 -16.01
C LYS A 78 0.62 13.43 -15.09
N LEU A 79 0.39 14.63 -15.64
CA LEU A 79 0.36 15.87 -14.86
C LEU A 79 -0.83 15.89 -13.89
N SER A 80 -2.00 15.44 -14.34
CA SER A 80 -3.20 15.29 -13.52
C SER A 80 -2.93 14.33 -12.36
N TYR A 81 -2.32 13.18 -12.64
CA TYR A 81 -1.93 12.21 -11.62
C TYR A 81 -0.99 12.82 -10.56
N ILE A 82 0.07 13.51 -10.99
CA ILE A 82 1.03 14.15 -10.07
C ILE A 82 0.32 15.14 -9.14
N ARG A 83 -0.58 15.98 -9.67
CA ARG A 83 -1.37 16.91 -8.84
C ARG A 83 -2.23 16.18 -7.79
N LYS A 84 -2.91 15.11 -8.20
CA LYS A 84 -3.73 14.28 -7.30
C LYS A 84 -2.86 13.54 -6.29
N LEU A 85 -1.73 12.99 -6.71
CA LEU A 85 -0.75 12.34 -5.84
C LEU A 85 -0.31 13.29 -4.71
N LEU A 86 0.08 14.51 -5.05
CA LEU A 86 0.49 15.53 -4.07
C LEU A 86 -0.67 15.89 -3.13
N LYS A 87 -1.86 16.17 -3.69
CA LYS A 87 -3.06 16.52 -2.92
C LYS A 87 -3.41 15.45 -1.88
N TYR A 88 -3.46 14.19 -2.27
CA TYR A 88 -3.84 13.09 -1.39
C TYR A 88 -2.73 12.70 -0.41
N SER A 89 -1.47 12.77 -0.82
CA SER A 89 -0.34 12.59 0.08
C SER A 89 -0.31 13.66 1.19
N ILE A 90 -0.61 14.94 0.88
CA ILE A 90 -0.72 16.00 1.88
C ILE A 90 -1.87 15.73 2.85
N LYS A 91 -3.06 15.31 2.35
CA LYS A 91 -4.19 14.95 3.21
C LYS A 91 -3.85 13.79 4.15
N LEU A 92 -3.19 12.77 3.62
CA LEU A 92 -2.76 11.61 4.40
C LEU A 92 -1.69 11.99 5.43
N THR A 93 -0.69 12.80 5.04
CA THR A 93 0.34 13.32 5.96
C THR A 93 -0.27 14.09 7.13
N ARG A 94 -1.30 14.91 6.88
CA ARG A 94 -2.02 15.63 7.96
C ARG A 94 -2.73 14.66 8.91
N TYR A 95 -3.32 13.59 8.39
CA TYR A 95 -3.93 12.54 9.21
C TYR A 95 -2.88 11.80 10.05
N LEU A 96 -1.76 11.37 9.44
CA LEU A 96 -0.67 10.69 10.14
C LEU A 96 -0.05 11.55 11.25
N ARG A 97 0.08 12.87 11.05
CA ARG A 97 0.54 13.81 12.11
C ARG A 97 -0.36 13.81 13.34
N ARG A 98 -1.67 13.56 13.18
CA ARG A 98 -2.64 13.50 14.30
C ARG A 98 -2.54 12.18 15.05
N ILE A 99 -2.49 11.06 14.35
CA ILE A 99 -2.46 9.73 14.97
C ILE A 99 -1.05 9.33 15.44
N LYS A 100 0.01 9.89 14.83
CA LYS A 100 1.42 9.64 15.13
C LYS A 100 1.74 8.14 15.14
N PRO A 101 1.60 7.42 14.02
CA PRO A 101 1.90 6.00 13.96
C PRO A 101 3.41 5.76 13.99
N ASP A 102 3.82 4.64 14.57
CA ASP A 102 5.20 4.17 14.58
C ASP A 102 5.59 3.57 13.22
N TYR A 103 4.62 2.90 12.57
CA TYR A 103 4.80 2.24 11.28
C TYR A 103 3.59 2.41 10.36
N GLY A 104 3.87 2.51 9.06
CA GLY A 104 2.88 2.42 8.00
C GLY A 104 3.06 1.18 7.15
N MET A 105 1.96 0.54 6.73
CA MET A 105 1.98 -0.58 5.80
C MET A 105 1.03 -0.35 4.63
N THR A 106 1.56 -0.36 3.40
CA THR A 106 0.76 -0.35 2.17
C THR A 106 0.51 -1.78 1.70
N ASN A 107 -0.76 -2.19 1.66
CA ASN A 107 -1.19 -3.55 1.34
C ASN A 107 -1.52 -3.72 -0.16
N THR A 108 -0.68 -3.21 -1.03
CA THR A 108 -0.81 -3.28 -2.50
C THR A 108 0.36 -2.61 -3.19
N VAL A 109 0.54 -2.87 -4.49
CA VAL A 109 1.55 -2.21 -5.31
C VAL A 109 1.03 -0.95 -6.02
N VAL A 110 -0.30 -0.70 -6.05
CA VAL A 110 -0.91 0.23 -7.00
C VAL A 110 -0.79 1.71 -6.67
N PHE A 111 -0.35 2.11 -5.49
CA PHE A 111 -0.14 3.53 -5.15
C PHE A 111 0.86 3.81 -4.01
N PRO A 112 1.57 4.95 -4.07
CA PRO A 112 2.66 5.25 -3.14
C PRO A 112 2.28 6.18 -1.97
N HIS A 113 1.02 6.62 -1.84
CA HIS A 113 0.64 7.74 -0.97
C HIS A 113 1.06 7.57 0.49
N LEU A 114 0.88 6.36 1.06
CA LEU A 114 1.27 6.10 2.45
C LEU A 114 2.80 6.09 2.60
N ALA A 115 3.51 5.47 1.66
CA ALA A 115 4.96 5.43 1.67
C ALA A 115 5.58 6.84 1.59
N ILE A 116 5.04 7.71 0.71
CA ILE A 116 5.44 9.12 0.61
C ILE A 116 5.16 9.86 1.92
N SER A 117 3.96 9.70 2.47
CA SER A 117 3.57 10.37 3.72
C SER A 117 4.42 9.91 4.91
N CYS A 118 4.72 8.62 5.01
CA CYS A 118 5.62 8.07 6.02
C CYS A 118 7.03 8.65 5.86
N LYS A 119 7.57 8.70 4.63
CA LYS A 119 8.89 9.28 4.37
C LYS A 119 8.98 10.74 4.77
N MET A 120 7.94 11.54 4.47
CA MET A 120 7.88 12.96 4.87
C MET A 120 7.86 13.17 6.38
N LEU A 121 7.38 12.20 7.15
CA LEU A 121 7.26 12.29 8.61
C LEU A 121 8.33 11.51 9.37
N GLY A 122 9.26 10.85 8.68
CA GLY A 122 10.25 9.96 9.30
C GLY A 122 9.66 8.67 9.90
N ILE A 123 8.44 8.29 9.49
CA ILE A 123 7.77 7.07 9.93
C ILE A 123 8.32 5.90 9.11
N LYS A 124 8.61 4.77 9.76
CA LYS A 124 9.02 3.55 9.06
C LYS A 124 7.88 3.01 8.22
N HIS A 125 8.19 2.60 6.99
CA HIS A 125 7.21 2.07 6.05
C HIS A 125 7.55 0.66 5.61
N CYS A 126 6.53 -0.22 5.61
CA CYS A 126 6.57 -1.55 5.03
C CYS A 126 5.64 -1.59 3.82
N TRP A 127 6.11 -2.16 2.73
CA TRP A 127 5.25 -2.51 1.60
C TRP A 127 4.91 -3.99 1.67
N PHE A 128 3.61 -4.33 1.61
CA PHE A 128 3.16 -5.70 1.45
C PHE A 128 2.55 -5.86 0.07
N ILE A 129 3.28 -6.52 -0.81
CA ILE A 129 2.96 -6.63 -2.23
C ILE A 129 2.42 -8.02 -2.53
N HIS A 130 1.24 -8.07 -3.10
CA HIS A 130 0.56 -9.30 -3.47
C HIS A 130 0.62 -9.59 -4.97
N GLU A 131 0.87 -8.55 -5.77
CA GLU A 131 0.82 -8.58 -7.21
C GLU A 131 2.23 -8.45 -7.82
N ILE A 132 2.39 -8.95 -9.05
CA ILE A 132 3.56 -8.73 -9.90
C ILE A 132 3.08 -7.95 -11.14
N PRO A 133 3.05 -6.61 -11.10
CA PRO A 133 2.28 -5.78 -12.04
C PRO A 133 2.86 -5.73 -13.45
N ASP A 134 4.13 -6.06 -13.64
CA ASP A 134 4.80 -6.13 -14.94
C ASP A 134 4.61 -7.50 -15.64
N VAL A 135 3.93 -8.44 -14.98
CA VAL A 135 3.49 -9.69 -15.60
C VAL A 135 2.15 -9.47 -16.30
N THR A 136 2.08 -9.84 -17.55
CA THR A 136 1.05 -9.46 -18.54
C THR A 136 -0.41 -9.81 -18.19
N TRP A 137 -0.66 -10.71 -17.25
CA TRP A 137 -2.02 -11.15 -16.91
C TRP A 137 -2.84 -10.13 -16.10
N LEU A 138 -2.21 -9.13 -15.48
CA LEU A 138 -2.93 -8.11 -14.69
C LEU A 138 -3.62 -7.02 -15.52
N ASN A 139 -3.41 -6.97 -16.83
CA ASN A 139 -4.01 -5.97 -17.73
C ASN A 139 -3.87 -4.51 -17.23
N LEU A 140 -2.73 -4.19 -16.59
CA LEU A 140 -2.46 -2.86 -16.06
C LEU A 140 -1.32 -2.19 -16.82
N ASN A 141 -1.50 -0.92 -17.14
CA ASN A 141 -0.48 -0.04 -17.68
C ASN A 141 0.03 0.90 -16.58
N PRO A 142 1.34 1.10 -16.45
CA PRO A 142 1.89 2.06 -15.51
C PRO A 142 1.77 3.49 -16.08
N ILE A 143 1.36 4.45 -15.24
CA ILE A 143 1.41 5.88 -15.58
C ILE A 143 2.86 6.33 -15.82
N PHE A 144 3.78 5.76 -15.06
CA PHE A 144 5.24 5.89 -15.24
C PHE A 144 5.82 4.51 -15.52
N GLU A 145 6.93 4.43 -16.25
CA GLU A 145 7.59 3.16 -16.50
C GLU A 145 7.83 2.36 -15.21
N PHE A 146 7.69 1.05 -15.27
CA PHE A 146 7.84 0.16 -14.10
C PHE A 146 9.16 0.36 -13.35
N ARG A 147 10.25 0.67 -14.06
CA ARG A 147 11.55 0.97 -13.44
C ARG A 147 11.48 2.14 -12.44
N PHE A 148 10.65 3.16 -12.70
CA PHE A 148 10.47 4.28 -11.76
C PHE A 148 9.58 3.89 -10.60
N ILE A 149 8.54 3.09 -10.83
CA ILE A 149 7.67 2.54 -9.78
C ILE A 149 8.49 1.68 -8.82
N PHE A 150 9.28 0.73 -9.33
CA PHE A 150 10.10 -0.15 -8.51
C PHE A 150 11.18 0.62 -7.73
N ARG A 151 11.82 1.62 -8.35
CA ARG A 151 12.73 2.52 -7.64
C ARG A 151 12.05 3.33 -6.54
N ALA A 152 10.82 3.79 -6.76
CA ALA A 152 10.05 4.52 -5.74
C ALA A 152 9.70 3.59 -4.57
N ILE A 153 9.22 2.38 -4.85
CA ILE A 153 8.95 1.36 -3.83
C ILE A 153 10.20 1.11 -2.98
N ASP A 154 11.35 0.85 -3.62
CA ASP A 154 12.62 0.59 -2.93
C ASP A 154 13.07 1.76 -2.05
N LYS A 155 13.06 2.99 -2.59
CA LYS A 155 13.52 4.19 -1.86
C LYS A 155 12.60 4.62 -0.73
N LEU A 156 11.29 4.37 -0.86
CA LEU A 156 10.28 4.79 0.12
C LEU A 156 10.04 3.75 1.22
N SER A 157 10.56 2.52 1.07
CA SER A 157 10.32 1.44 2.01
C SER A 157 11.51 1.19 2.94
N ASN A 158 11.21 0.82 4.18
CA ASN A 158 12.17 0.21 5.10
C ASN A 158 12.18 -1.31 4.97
N LYS A 159 11.03 -1.91 4.61
CA LYS A 159 10.84 -3.33 4.38
C LYS A 159 9.85 -3.55 3.24
N ILE A 160 10.05 -4.60 2.47
CA ILE A 160 9.15 -5.06 1.42
C ILE A 160 8.83 -6.52 1.69
N LEU A 161 7.56 -6.82 1.88
CA LEU A 161 7.04 -8.16 2.06
C LEU A 161 6.32 -8.58 0.79
N VAL A 162 6.50 -9.81 0.38
CA VAL A 162 5.84 -10.41 -0.79
C VAL A 162 5.25 -11.79 -0.41
N THR A 163 4.27 -12.26 -1.17
CA THR A 163 3.48 -13.43 -0.82
C THR A 163 4.10 -14.78 -1.22
N SER A 164 5.21 -14.77 -1.97
CA SER A 164 5.84 -16.01 -2.42
C SER A 164 7.33 -15.84 -2.73
N ARG A 165 8.07 -16.95 -2.72
CA ARG A 165 9.48 -16.97 -3.18
C ARG A 165 9.63 -16.57 -4.64
N TYR A 166 8.64 -16.88 -5.49
CA TYR A 166 8.63 -16.44 -6.88
C TYR A 166 8.57 -14.91 -6.99
N ALA A 167 7.67 -14.28 -6.23
CA ALA A 167 7.58 -12.83 -6.16
C ALA A 167 8.86 -12.21 -5.58
N GLU A 168 9.44 -12.81 -4.54
CA GLU A 168 10.72 -12.38 -3.96
C GLU A 168 11.83 -12.37 -5.01
N PHE A 169 12.01 -13.47 -5.72
CA PHE A 169 13.02 -13.58 -6.78
C PHE A 169 12.77 -12.58 -7.93
N HIS A 170 11.50 -12.38 -8.33
CA HIS A 170 11.14 -11.41 -9.35
C HIS A 170 11.53 -9.98 -8.92
N TYR A 171 11.13 -9.56 -7.73
CA TYR A 171 11.41 -8.22 -7.23
C TYR A 171 12.89 -7.98 -6.94
N GLN A 172 13.65 -9.00 -6.53
CA GLN A 172 15.11 -8.91 -6.37
C GLN A 172 15.84 -8.65 -7.69
N LYS A 173 15.28 -9.05 -8.83
CA LYS A 173 15.87 -8.74 -10.16
C LYS A 173 15.65 -7.30 -10.59
N VAL A 174 14.56 -6.68 -10.18
CA VAL A 174 14.14 -5.34 -10.63
C VAL A 174 14.37 -4.24 -9.58
N MET A 175 14.63 -4.63 -8.34
CA MET A 175 14.98 -3.74 -7.23
C MET A 175 16.34 -4.12 -6.66
N THR A 176 17.15 -3.14 -6.31
CA THR A 176 18.53 -3.37 -5.82
C THR A 176 18.63 -3.64 -4.32
N SER A 177 17.51 -3.84 -3.64
CA SER A 177 17.40 -3.77 -2.19
C SER A 177 17.39 -5.13 -1.51
N ALA A 178 18.21 -5.30 -0.46
CA ALA A 178 18.16 -6.42 0.49
C ALA A 178 16.95 -6.39 1.45
N LYS A 179 15.98 -5.48 1.22
CA LYS A 179 14.82 -5.26 2.11
C LYS A 179 13.64 -6.18 1.81
N ILE A 180 13.74 -7.01 0.77
CA ILE A 180 12.66 -7.89 0.30
C ILE A 180 12.70 -9.21 1.07
N SER A 181 11.54 -9.68 1.50
CA SER A 181 11.37 -10.99 2.11
C SER A 181 10.01 -11.57 1.74
N SER A 182 9.96 -12.85 1.43
CA SER A 182 8.70 -13.57 1.24
C SER A 182 8.10 -13.99 2.59
N ILE A 183 6.78 -13.91 2.66
CA ILE A 183 5.97 -14.56 3.69
C ILE A 183 5.27 -15.72 3.00
N THR A 184 5.66 -16.94 3.32
CA THR A 184 4.91 -18.15 2.92
C THR A 184 3.67 -18.26 3.80
N GLN A 185 2.52 -18.25 3.15
CA GLN A 185 1.22 -18.53 3.77
C GLN A 185 0.95 -20.01 3.80
#